data_43b898a028163b67f39c0e27e91a6db8
#
_entry.id   43b898a028163b67f39c0e27e91a6db8
#
_cell.length_a   1.000
_cell.length_b   1.000
_cell.length_c   1.000
_cell.angle_alpha   90.00
_cell.angle_beta   90.00
_cell.angle_gamma   90.00
#
_symmetry.space_group_name_H-M   'P 1'
#
loop_
_entity.id
_entity.type
_entity.pdbx_description
1 polymer ?
#
loop_
_entity_poly.entity_id
_entity_poly.type
_entity_poly.pdbx_seq_one_letter_code
_entity_poly.pdbx_strand_id
1 'polypeptide(L)'
;MLNMMHFPDMIRHVAVVGHLAHGKTALVDMLVEETHLVQVDAEKPLRYTDTHVLEQERGLSIRAMPMSFVLPTTRGKSYLVHVLDTPGHTNFQDEVAASLRLADGVVLVVDVVEGVMCNTEAIIRYCVREGLPIVLVLNKIDRLVLELRLPPTDAFFKIQLTLEEVNRVVGEASGGDPERRLSPCLLYTSDAADE
;
A
#
# COMPACT_ATOMS: atom_id res chain seq x y z
N MET A 1 9.39 20.89 -7.60
CA MET A 1 10.15 19.65 -7.32
C MET A 1 11.64 19.94 -7.10
N LEU A 2 12.37 20.48 -8.06
CA LEU A 2 13.84 20.70 -7.95
C LEU A 2 14.27 21.51 -6.71
N ASN A 3 13.55 22.55 -6.34
CA ASN A 3 13.89 23.37 -5.15
C ASN A 3 13.70 22.62 -3.82
N MET A 4 12.88 21.58 -3.77
CA MET A 4 12.64 20.79 -2.53
C MET A 4 13.75 19.76 -2.29
N MET A 5 14.49 19.36 -3.33
CA MET A 5 15.61 18.42 -3.22
C MET A 5 16.77 18.96 -2.37
N HIS A 6 16.84 20.28 -2.16
CA HIS A 6 17.85 20.90 -1.30
C HIS A 6 17.53 20.84 0.19
N PHE A 7 16.32 20.36 0.57
CA PHE A 7 15.87 20.26 1.95
C PHE A 7 15.61 18.81 2.34
N PRO A 8 16.61 18.07 2.85
CA PRO A 8 16.48 16.66 3.22
C PRO A 8 15.32 16.38 4.18
N ASP A 9 15.05 17.30 5.10
CA ASP A 9 13.96 17.18 6.07
C ASP A 9 12.57 17.17 5.44
N MET A 10 12.46 17.60 4.19
CA MET A 10 11.21 17.63 3.43
C MET A 10 11.06 16.43 2.49
N ILE A 11 12.02 15.52 2.48
CA ILE A 11 12.00 14.32 1.64
C ILE A 11 11.62 13.12 2.50
N ARG A 12 10.73 12.26 1.97
CA ARG A 12 10.33 11.01 2.61
C ARG A 12 10.28 9.88 1.59
N HIS A 13 10.78 8.73 1.98
CA HIS A 13 10.71 7.50 1.20
C HIS A 13 9.68 6.57 1.84
N VAL A 14 8.67 6.18 1.07
CA VAL A 14 7.58 5.34 1.55
C VAL A 14 7.47 4.11 0.67
N ALA A 15 7.54 2.92 1.27
CA ALA A 15 7.32 1.67 0.55
C ALA A 15 5.85 1.24 0.66
N VAL A 16 5.21 0.96 -0.48
CA VAL A 16 3.88 0.36 -0.54
C VAL A 16 4.03 -1.14 -0.65
N VAL A 17 3.60 -1.85 0.37
CA VAL A 17 3.79 -3.30 0.52
C VAL A 17 2.47 -4.03 0.78
N GLY A 18 2.45 -5.32 0.56
CA GLY A 18 1.29 -6.18 0.81
C GLY A 18 1.31 -7.40 -0.10
N HIS A 19 0.34 -8.28 0.05
CA HIS A 19 0.23 -9.50 -0.74
C HIS A 19 -0.09 -9.22 -2.21
N LEU A 20 0.09 -10.24 -3.07
CA LEU A 20 -0.29 -10.20 -4.48
C LEU A 20 -1.78 -9.85 -4.62
N ALA A 21 -2.12 -9.06 -5.61
CA ALA A 21 -3.48 -8.61 -5.90
C ALA A 21 -4.21 -7.83 -4.79
N HIS A 22 -3.54 -7.35 -3.74
CA HIS A 22 -4.16 -6.51 -2.70
C HIS A 22 -4.39 -5.05 -3.13
N GLY A 23 -3.99 -4.66 -4.35
CA GLY A 23 -4.25 -3.33 -4.93
C GLY A 23 -3.19 -2.28 -4.65
N LYS A 24 -1.93 -2.67 -4.42
CA LYS A 24 -0.79 -1.76 -4.21
C LYS A 24 -0.57 -0.82 -5.39
N THR A 25 -0.39 -1.40 -6.56
CA THR A 25 -0.18 -0.66 -7.81
C THR A 25 -1.38 0.24 -8.13
N ALA A 26 -2.62 -0.25 -7.95
CA ALA A 26 -3.82 0.55 -8.15
C ALA A 26 -3.88 1.76 -7.20
N LEU A 27 -3.45 1.60 -5.95
CA LEU A 27 -3.32 2.72 -5.00
C LEU A 27 -2.31 3.76 -5.48
N VAL A 28 -1.15 3.32 -6.00
CA VAL A 28 -0.13 4.22 -6.53
C VAL A 28 -0.62 4.90 -7.80
N ASP A 29 -1.31 4.18 -8.68
CA ASP A 29 -1.90 4.74 -9.91
C ASP A 29 -2.92 5.85 -9.58
N MET A 30 -3.81 5.64 -8.60
CA MET A 30 -4.73 6.68 -8.13
C MET A 30 -4.00 7.93 -7.59
N LEU A 31 -2.89 7.74 -6.87
CA LEU A 31 -2.08 8.86 -6.41
C LEU A 31 -1.42 9.60 -7.56
N VAL A 32 -1.02 8.90 -8.62
CA VAL A 32 -0.47 9.52 -9.84
C VAL A 32 -1.55 10.34 -10.54
N GLU A 33 -2.74 9.79 -10.73
CA GLU A 33 -3.86 10.47 -11.40
C GLU A 33 -4.29 11.74 -10.65
N GLU A 34 -4.34 11.67 -9.31
CA GLU A 34 -4.74 12.81 -8.50
C GLU A 34 -3.68 13.92 -8.43
N THR A 35 -2.39 13.55 -8.45
CA THR A 35 -1.28 14.50 -8.23
C THR A 35 -0.62 15.00 -9.52
N HIS A 36 -0.73 14.25 -10.59
CA HIS A 36 -0.16 14.59 -11.88
C HIS A 36 -1.29 14.88 -12.88
N LEU A 37 -1.10 15.91 -13.72
CA LEU A 37 -2.01 16.21 -14.82
C LEU A 37 -1.79 15.19 -15.95
N VAL A 38 -2.20 13.96 -15.73
CA VAL A 38 -2.12 12.89 -16.72
C VAL A 38 -3.47 12.81 -17.43
N GLN A 39 -3.45 12.83 -18.77
CA GLN A 39 -4.64 12.49 -19.54
C GLN A 39 -4.80 10.96 -19.52
N VAL A 40 -5.80 10.51 -18.79
CA VAL A 40 -6.15 9.08 -18.72
C VAL A 40 -6.74 8.70 -20.07
N ASP A 41 -6.07 7.81 -20.78
CA ASP A 41 -6.62 7.19 -21.99
C ASP A 41 -7.56 6.06 -21.52
N ALA A 42 -8.89 6.29 -21.62
CA ALA A 42 -9.91 5.36 -21.14
C ALA A 42 -9.88 3.98 -21.85
N GLU A 43 -9.15 3.87 -22.96
CA GLU A 43 -9.03 2.61 -23.73
C GLU A 43 -7.85 1.73 -23.29
N LYS A 44 -6.97 2.22 -22.42
CA LYS A 44 -5.83 1.45 -21.88
C LYS A 44 -5.71 1.68 -20.39
N PRO A 45 -6.01 0.70 -19.54
CA PRO A 45 -5.62 0.73 -18.14
C PRO A 45 -4.09 0.69 -18.05
N LEU A 46 -3.47 1.88 -18.15
CA LEU A 46 -2.04 2.03 -18.00
C LEU A 46 -1.72 1.94 -16.51
N ARG A 47 -1.06 0.86 -16.13
CA ARG A 47 -0.37 0.79 -14.85
C ARG A 47 0.93 1.60 -14.99
N TYR A 48 1.01 2.74 -14.32
CA TYR A 48 2.14 3.66 -14.43
C TYR A 48 3.45 3.07 -13.92
N THR A 49 3.38 2.15 -12.97
CA THR A 49 4.54 1.50 -12.35
C THR A 49 4.94 0.21 -13.05
N ASP A 50 4.03 -0.50 -13.72
CA ASP A 50 4.32 -1.73 -14.44
C ASP A 50 4.90 -1.42 -15.84
N THR A 51 6.17 -1.06 -15.90
CA THR A 51 6.85 -0.62 -17.14
C THR A 51 7.48 -1.76 -17.94
N HIS A 52 7.71 -2.92 -17.31
CA HIS A 52 8.32 -4.06 -17.96
C HIS A 52 7.28 -4.89 -18.73
N VAL A 53 7.66 -5.36 -19.93
CA VAL A 53 6.74 -6.16 -20.80
C VAL A 53 6.16 -7.36 -20.06
N LEU A 54 6.96 -8.09 -19.28
CA LEU A 54 6.49 -9.24 -18.50
C LEU A 54 5.52 -8.85 -17.36
N GLU A 55 5.62 -7.66 -16.81
CA GLU A 55 4.67 -7.16 -15.82
C GLU A 55 3.31 -6.89 -16.46
N GLN A 56 3.32 -6.28 -17.64
CA GLN A 56 2.12 -6.01 -18.41
C GLN A 56 1.44 -7.29 -18.92
N GLU A 57 2.23 -8.25 -19.43
CA GLU A 57 1.70 -9.52 -19.92
C GLU A 57 1.10 -10.39 -18.80
N ARG A 58 1.71 -10.38 -17.62
CA ARG A 58 1.29 -11.22 -16.49
C ARG A 58 0.35 -10.51 -15.53
N GLY A 59 0.19 -9.20 -15.64
CA GLY A 59 -0.61 -8.38 -14.74
C GLY A 59 -0.10 -8.37 -13.30
N LEU A 60 1.22 -8.53 -13.09
CA LEU A 60 1.85 -8.52 -11.77
C LEU A 60 3.19 -7.78 -11.79
N SER A 61 3.46 -6.99 -10.77
CA SER A 61 4.72 -6.28 -10.60
C SER A 61 5.85 -7.23 -10.23
N ILE A 62 7.00 -7.08 -10.88
CA ILE A 62 8.21 -7.90 -10.69
C ILE A 62 9.29 -7.10 -9.97
N ARG A 63 9.40 -5.81 -10.29
CA ARG A 63 10.39 -4.89 -9.73
C ARG A 63 9.76 -3.83 -8.86
N ALA A 64 10.51 -3.32 -7.91
CA ALA A 64 10.11 -2.13 -7.16
C ALA A 64 10.30 -0.89 -8.04
N MET A 65 9.23 -0.10 -8.22
CA MET A 65 9.24 1.09 -9.06
C MET A 65 9.05 2.35 -8.20
N PRO A 66 9.99 3.32 -8.26
CA PRO A 66 9.85 4.58 -7.55
C PRO A 66 9.00 5.58 -8.34
N MET A 67 8.06 6.22 -7.63
CA MET A 67 7.29 7.37 -8.09
C MET A 67 7.47 8.54 -7.13
N SER A 68 7.51 9.76 -7.65
CA SER A 68 7.76 10.97 -6.84
C SER A 68 6.53 11.87 -6.82
N PHE A 69 6.07 12.21 -5.62
CA PHE A 69 4.90 13.04 -5.39
C PHE A 69 5.25 14.27 -4.57
N VAL A 70 4.60 15.40 -4.86
CA VAL A 70 4.61 16.57 -3.98
C VAL A 70 3.28 16.62 -3.26
N LEU A 71 3.28 16.27 -1.99
CA LEU A 71 2.07 16.20 -1.19
C LEU A 71 2.00 17.37 -0.21
N PRO A 72 0.95 18.21 -0.27
CA PRO A 72 0.72 19.26 0.71
C PRO A 72 0.20 18.65 2.02
N THR A 73 0.71 19.13 3.14
CA THR A 73 0.13 18.81 4.44
C THR A 73 -0.96 19.80 4.82
N THR A 74 -1.81 19.39 5.74
CA THR A 74 -2.85 20.25 6.35
C THR A 74 -2.29 21.53 7.01
N ARG A 75 -0.98 21.55 7.31
CA ARG A 75 -0.27 22.70 7.90
C ARG A 75 0.35 23.63 6.85
N GLY A 76 0.03 23.46 5.57
CA GLY A 76 0.53 24.32 4.48
C GLY A 76 1.98 24.07 4.06
N LYS A 77 2.64 23.04 4.60
CA LYS A 77 3.96 22.60 4.12
C LYS A 77 3.78 21.51 3.06
N SER A 78 4.65 21.49 2.07
CA SER A 78 4.67 20.40 1.07
C SER A 78 5.88 19.51 1.29
N TYR A 79 5.69 18.21 1.15
CA TYR A 79 6.75 17.21 1.22
C TYR A 79 6.96 16.57 -0.15
N LEU A 80 8.22 16.29 -0.47
CA LEU A 80 8.59 15.44 -1.58
C LEU A 80 8.58 13.99 -1.08
N VAL A 81 7.61 13.21 -1.53
CA VAL A 81 7.46 11.82 -1.14
C VAL A 81 7.83 10.92 -2.32
N HIS A 82 8.83 10.07 -2.11
CA HIS A 82 9.19 9.02 -3.05
C HIS A 82 8.47 7.74 -2.62
N VAL A 83 7.47 7.34 -3.39
CA VAL A 83 6.71 6.11 -3.16
C VAL A 83 7.36 4.99 -3.96
N LEU A 84 7.69 3.89 -3.28
CA LEU A 84 8.22 2.67 -3.87
C LEU A 84 7.08 1.66 -3.99
N ASP A 85 6.53 1.47 -5.20
CA ASP A 85 5.59 0.39 -5.46
C ASP A 85 6.35 -0.93 -5.51
N THR A 86 6.00 -1.88 -4.64
CA THR A 86 6.73 -3.13 -4.51
C THR A 86 5.94 -4.33 -5.03
N PRO A 87 6.61 -5.36 -5.55
CA PRO A 87 5.95 -6.59 -5.96
C PRO A 87 5.29 -7.30 -4.77
N GLY A 88 4.14 -7.94 -5.02
CA GLY A 88 3.39 -8.65 -3.97
C GLY A 88 3.64 -10.17 -3.95
N HIS A 89 4.26 -10.71 -4.99
CA HIS A 89 4.49 -12.14 -5.10
C HIS A 89 5.68 -12.58 -4.23
N THR A 90 5.55 -13.73 -3.57
CA THR A 90 6.56 -14.25 -2.64
C THR A 90 7.94 -14.49 -3.27
N ASN A 91 8.00 -14.75 -4.58
CA ASN A 91 9.27 -14.96 -5.29
C ASN A 91 10.12 -13.68 -5.43
N PHE A 92 9.53 -12.51 -5.18
CA PHE A 92 10.20 -11.20 -5.31
C PHE A 92 10.38 -10.50 -3.97
N GLN A 93 10.51 -11.26 -2.89
CA GLN A 93 10.70 -10.70 -1.54
C GLN A 93 12.03 -9.96 -1.36
N ASP A 94 13.04 -10.26 -2.15
CA ASP A 94 14.31 -9.54 -2.21
C ASP A 94 14.10 -8.08 -2.65
N GLU A 95 13.27 -7.82 -3.66
CA GLU A 95 12.88 -6.47 -4.08
C GLU A 95 12.14 -5.72 -2.95
N VAL A 96 11.22 -6.41 -2.25
CA VAL A 96 10.52 -5.84 -1.09
C VAL A 96 11.49 -5.51 0.03
N ALA A 97 12.40 -6.42 0.36
CA ALA A 97 13.39 -6.20 1.42
C ALA A 97 14.36 -5.06 1.09
N ALA A 98 14.77 -4.93 -0.19
CA ALA A 98 15.59 -3.81 -0.64
C ALA A 98 14.85 -2.47 -0.51
N SER A 99 13.57 -2.42 -0.90
CA SER A 99 12.72 -1.24 -0.80
C SER A 99 12.48 -0.82 0.66
N LEU A 100 12.25 -1.78 1.55
CA LEU A 100 12.05 -1.53 2.98
C LEU A 100 13.31 -0.94 3.66
N ARG A 101 14.50 -1.30 3.20
CA ARG A 101 15.76 -0.71 3.71
C ARG A 101 15.97 0.74 3.30
N LEU A 102 15.33 1.19 2.22
CA LEU A 102 15.39 2.55 1.73
C LEU A 102 14.27 3.43 2.30
N ALA A 103 13.23 2.82 2.88
CA ALA A 103 12.02 3.51 3.29
C ALA A 103 12.14 4.12 4.69
N ASP A 104 11.58 5.33 4.86
CA ASP A 104 11.36 5.98 6.15
C ASP A 104 10.06 5.50 6.82
N GLY A 105 9.16 4.90 6.04
CA GLY A 105 7.87 4.38 6.51
C GLY A 105 7.23 3.46 5.48
N VAL A 106 6.19 2.76 5.90
CA VAL A 106 5.55 1.70 5.11
C VAL A 106 4.05 1.90 5.06
N VAL A 107 3.49 1.78 3.87
CA VAL A 107 2.05 1.64 3.63
C VAL A 107 1.76 0.17 3.37
N LEU A 108 1.15 -0.48 4.34
CA LEU A 108 0.73 -1.87 4.24
C LEU A 108 -0.69 -1.94 3.69
N VAL A 109 -0.83 -2.49 2.49
CA VAL A 109 -2.14 -2.66 1.83
C VAL A 109 -2.64 -4.08 2.03
N VAL A 110 -3.84 -4.20 2.60
CA VAL A 110 -4.50 -5.47 2.90
C VAL A 110 -5.89 -5.49 2.27
N ASP A 111 -6.18 -6.52 1.48
CA ASP A 111 -7.53 -6.80 0.99
C ASP A 111 -8.40 -7.27 2.15
N VAL A 112 -9.54 -6.61 2.37
CA VAL A 112 -10.43 -6.90 3.51
C VAL A 112 -11.06 -8.29 3.40
N VAL A 113 -11.28 -8.78 2.18
CA VAL A 113 -11.88 -10.11 1.94
C VAL A 113 -10.87 -11.22 2.25
N GLU A 114 -9.64 -11.08 1.75
CA GLU A 114 -8.59 -12.08 1.92
C GLU A 114 -7.95 -12.04 3.32
N GLY A 115 -7.87 -10.85 3.92
CA GLY A 115 -7.28 -10.67 5.25
C GLY A 115 -5.76 -10.79 5.26
N VAL A 116 -5.20 -11.22 6.39
CA VAL A 116 -3.76 -11.33 6.60
C VAL A 116 -3.23 -12.65 6.06
N MET A 117 -2.36 -12.59 5.07
CA MET A 117 -1.70 -13.74 4.46
C MET A 117 -0.30 -13.96 5.06
N CYS A 118 0.27 -15.17 4.92
CA CYS A 118 1.60 -15.49 5.42
C CYS A 118 2.69 -14.50 4.96
N ASN A 119 2.59 -14.04 3.71
CA ASN A 119 3.51 -13.01 3.20
C ASN A 119 3.33 -11.67 3.91
N THR A 120 2.09 -11.28 4.19
CA THR A 120 1.75 -10.07 4.94
C THR A 120 2.31 -10.13 6.36
N GLU A 121 2.18 -11.27 7.04
CA GLU A 121 2.80 -11.49 8.36
C GLU A 121 4.32 -11.33 8.33
N ALA A 122 4.98 -11.92 7.33
CA ALA A 122 6.43 -11.83 7.19
C ALA A 122 6.89 -10.37 7.00
N ILE A 123 6.16 -9.59 6.18
CA ILE A 123 6.42 -8.17 5.97
C ILE A 123 6.24 -7.38 7.26
N ILE A 124 5.13 -7.60 8.00
CA ILE A 124 4.87 -6.93 9.28
C ILE A 124 6.00 -7.21 10.27
N ARG A 125 6.38 -8.49 10.43
CA ARG A 125 7.47 -8.90 11.34
C ARG A 125 8.80 -8.23 10.96
N TYR A 126 9.07 -8.12 9.66
CA TYR A 126 10.26 -7.41 9.17
C TYR A 126 10.21 -5.92 9.54
N CYS A 127 9.10 -5.23 9.24
CA CYS A 127 8.94 -3.79 9.53
C CYS A 127 9.05 -3.49 11.03
N VAL A 128 8.43 -4.32 11.88
CA VAL A 128 8.50 -4.16 13.33
C VAL A 128 9.93 -4.35 13.85
N ARG A 129 10.65 -5.35 13.34
CA ARG A 129 12.05 -5.62 13.71
C ARG A 129 12.97 -4.47 13.33
N GLU A 130 12.79 -3.89 12.14
CA GLU A 130 13.59 -2.76 11.66
C GLU A 130 13.11 -1.40 12.24
N GLY A 131 12.06 -1.38 13.03
CA GLY A 131 11.53 -0.16 13.66
C GLY A 131 10.83 0.78 12.67
N LEU A 132 10.41 0.30 11.51
CA LEU A 132 9.73 1.11 10.50
C LEU A 132 8.29 1.43 10.94
N PRO A 133 7.85 2.70 10.85
CA PRO A 133 6.46 3.06 11.06
C PRO A 133 5.58 2.48 9.94
N ILE A 134 4.44 1.91 10.34
CA ILE A 134 3.49 1.26 9.42
C ILE A 134 2.18 2.04 9.43
N VAL A 135 1.65 2.33 8.25
CA VAL A 135 0.28 2.77 8.01
C VAL A 135 -0.48 1.63 7.36
N LEU A 136 -1.59 1.21 7.98
CA LEU A 136 -2.45 0.16 7.44
C LEU A 136 -3.51 0.75 6.52
N VAL A 137 -3.59 0.23 5.31
CA VAL A 137 -4.63 0.52 4.33
C VAL A 137 -5.47 -0.73 4.12
N LEU A 138 -6.74 -0.68 4.49
CA LEU A 138 -7.74 -1.70 4.19
C LEU A 138 -8.38 -1.37 2.85
N ASN A 139 -8.13 -2.21 1.87
CA ASN A 139 -8.54 -2.01 0.47
C ASN A 139 -9.67 -2.96 0.06
N LYS A 140 -10.33 -2.64 -1.06
CA LYS A 140 -11.40 -3.44 -1.67
C LYS A 140 -12.60 -3.69 -0.75
N ILE A 141 -13.01 -2.66 -0.02
CA ILE A 141 -14.16 -2.71 0.90
C ILE A 141 -15.47 -2.96 0.13
N ASP A 142 -15.55 -2.48 -1.10
CA ASP A 142 -16.65 -2.73 -2.05
C ASP A 142 -16.94 -4.23 -2.26
N ARG A 143 -15.91 -5.09 -2.26
CA ARG A 143 -16.06 -6.54 -2.40
C ARG A 143 -16.88 -7.17 -1.27
N LEU A 144 -16.89 -6.58 -0.06
CA LEU A 144 -17.74 -7.06 1.03
C LEU A 144 -19.23 -6.95 0.69
N VAL A 145 -19.59 -5.90 -0.05
CA VAL A 145 -20.98 -5.62 -0.44
C VAL A 145 -21.32 -6.28 -1.78
N LEU A 146 -20.46 -6.13 -2.78
CA LEU A 146 -20.74 -6.58 -4.15
C LEU A 146 -20.54 -8.09 -4.32
N GLU A 147 -19.46 -8.65 -3.81
CA GLU A 147 -19.14 -10.09 -3.96
C GLU A 147 -19.75 -10.92 -2.82
N LEU A 148 -19.44 -10.58 -1.57
CA LEU A 148 -19.88 -11.35 -0.41
C LEU A 148 -21.31 -11.04 0.01
N ARG A 149 -21.90 -9.93 -0.45
CA ARG A 149 -23.25 -9.48 -0.14
C ARG A 149 -23.55 -9.47 1.36
N LEU A 150 -22.54 -9.08 2.16
CA LEU A 150 -22.68 -9.02 3.61
C LEU A 150 -23.59 -7.88 4.03
N PRO A 151 -24.44 -8.08 5.05
CA PRO A 151 -25.14 -6.97 5.70
C PRO A 151 -24.12 -6.01 6.34
N PRO A 152 -24.46 -4.72 6.52
CA PRO A 152 -23.53 -3.69 7.03
C PRO A 152 -22.86 -4.06 8.35
N THR A 153 -23.57 -4.74 9.25
CA THR A 153 -23.04 -5.21 10.53
C THR A 153 -21.94 -6.23 10.35
N ASP A 154 -22.14 -7.21 9.47
CA ASP A 154 -21.19 -8.29 9.25
C ASP A 154 -19.97 -7.77 8.46
N ALA A 155 -20.18 -6.84 7.53
CA ALA A 155 -19.11 -6.14 6.85
C ALA A 155 -18.22 -5.37 7.82
N PHE A 156 -18.83 -4.67 8.79
CA PHE A 156 -18.09 -3.97 9.85
C PHE A 156 -17.27 -4.95 10.72
N PHE A 157 -17.87 -6.06 11.14
CA PHE A 157 -17.16 -7.10 11.89
C PHE A 157 -15.99 -7.71 11.11
N LYS A 158 -16.14 -7.90 9.80
CA LYS A 158 -15.04 -8.41 8.94
C LYS A 158 -13.87 -7.43 8.89
N ILE A 159 -14.16 -6.12 8.75
CA ILE A 159 -13.14 -5.05 8.79
C ILE A 159 -12.43 -5.06 10.16
N GLN A 160 -13.19 -5.11 11.24
CA GLN A 160 -12.66 -5.15 12.60
C GLN A 160 -11.78 -6.38 12.82
N LEU A 161 -12.21 -7.55 12.37
CA LEU A 161 -11.45 -8.79 12.49
C LEU A 161 -10.11 -8.70 11.74
N THR A 162 -10.11 -8.18 10.52
CA THR A 162 -8.88 -7.98 9.74
C THR A 162 -7.91 -7.03 10.45
N LEU A 163 -8.42 -5.96 11.05
CA LEU A 163 -7.61 -5.04 11.85
C LEU A 163 -7.02 -5.73 13.08
N GLU A 164 -7.81 -6.52 13.78
CA GLU A 164 -7.38 -7.29 14.96
C GLU A 164 -6.30 -8.32 14.60
N GLU A 165 -6.43 -9.00 13.45
CA GLU A 165 -5.42 -9.93 12.95
C GLU A 165 -4.09 -9.22 12.67
N VAL A 166 -4.11 -8.05 12.00
CA VAL A 166 -2.89 -7.26 11.78
C VAL A 166 -2.27 -6.84 13.12
N ASN A 167 -3.08 -6.33 14.05
CA ASN A 167 -2.61 -5.90 15.37
C ASN A 167 -2.08 -7.07 16.21
N ARG A 168 -2.62 -8.26 16.07
CA ARG A 168 -2.09 -9.47 16.70
C ARG A 168 -0.67 -9.76 16.22
N VAL A 169 -0.44 -9.72 14.89
CA VAL A 169 0.89 -9.97 14.33
C VAL A 169 1.89 -8.89 14.76
N VAL A 170 1.48 -7.61 14.77
CA VAL A 170 2.30 -6.50 15.26
C VAL A 170 2.64 -6.70 16.74
N GLY A 171 1.66 -7.07 17.58
CA GLY A 171 1.86 -7.32 19.00
C GLY A 171 2.82 -8.49 19.25
N GLU A 172 2.67 -9.60 18.54
CA GLU A 172 3.60 -10.74 18.61
C GLU A 172 5.03 -10.34 18.23
N ALA A 173 5.18 -9.55 17.15
CA ALA A 173 6.48 -9.14 16.66
C ALA A 173 7.16 -8.09 17.55
N SER A 174 6.38 -7.23 18.23
CA SER A 174 6.88 -6.16 19.11
C SER A 174 7.08 -6.58 20.57
N GLY A 175 6.81 -7.85 20.90
CA GLY A 175 6.87 -8.31 22.28
C GLY A 175 5.74 -7.79 23.18
N GLY A 176 4.61 -7.40 22.59
CA GLY A 176 3.40 -6.97 23.30
C GLY A 176 3.33 -5.45 23.59
N ASP A 177 4.13 -4.64 22.91
CA ASP A 177 4.12 -3.17 23.07
C ASP A 177 2.77 -2.57 22.64
N PRO A 178 1.95 -2.01 23.56
CA PRO A 178 0.64 -1.47 23.24
C PRO A 178 0.67 -0.18 22.40
N GLU A 179 1.79 0.56 22.41
CA GLU A 179 1.93 1.81 21.65
C GLU A 179 2.06 1.58 20.14
N ARG A 180 2.38 0.36 19.72
CA ARG A 180 2.49 -0.02 18.31
C ARG A 180 1.19 -0.51 17.66
N ARG A 181 0.05 -0.35 18.32
CA ARG A 181 -1.23 -0.69 17.71
C ARG A 181 -1.55 0.23 16.54
N LEU A 182 -1.92 -0.37 15.42
CA LEU A 182 -2.33 0.34 14.22
C LEU A 182 -3.82 0.66 14.26
N SER A 183 -4.17 1.86 13.80
CA SER A 183 -5.54 2.21 13.42
C SER A 183 -5.68 2.16 11.89
N PRO A 184 -6.85 1.77 11.36
CA PRO A 184 -6.99 1.64 9.92
C PRO A 184 -7.08 2.99 9.23
N CYS A 185 -6.43 3.13 8.09
CA CYS A 185 -6.83 4.05 7.05
C CYS A 185 -7.72 3.28 6.08
N LEU A 186 -9.00 3.64 5.99
CA LEU A 186 -9.95 2.97 5.12
C LEU A 186 -9.93 3.63 3.74
N LEU A 187 -9.61 2.86 2.71
CA LEU A 187 -9.76 3.28 1.33
C LEU A 187 -10.90 2.51 0.67
N TYR A 188 -11.76 3.25 0.01
CA TYR A 188 -12.76 2.72 -0.90
C TYR A 188 -12.19 2.83 -2.31
N THR A 189 -11.79 1.71 -2.87
CA THR A 189 -11.44 1.61 -4.29
C THR A 189 -12.46 0.69 -4.94
N SER A 190 -13.30 1.23 -5.80
CA SER A 190 -14.11 0.39 -6.67
C SER A 190 -13.26 0.01 -7.88
N ASP A 191 -12.96 -1.28 -8.03
CA ASP A 191 -12.48 -1.83 -9.31
C ASP A 191 -13.60 -1.88 -10.37
N ALA A 192 -14.70 -1.17 -10.12
CA ALA A 192 -15.89 -1.12 -10.98
C ALA A 192 -15.68 -0.32 -12.29
N ALA A 193 -14.43 -0.06 -12.67
CA ALA A 193 -14.10 0.52 -13.97
C ALA A 193 -13.76 -0.52 -15.04
N ASP A 194 -13.84 -1.83 -14.73
CA ASP A 194 -13.49 -2.93 -15.64
C ASP A 194 -14.71 -3.80 -16.05
N GLU A 195 -15.93 -3.22 -16.10
CA GLU A 195 -17.06 -3.84 -16.81
C GLU A 195 -17.62 -2.92 -17.90
#